data_722fcc30fb88cd0e403ec0c72aa1e642
#
_entry.id   722fcc30fb88cd0e403ec0c72aa1e642
#
_cell.length_a   1.000
_cell.length_b   1.000
_cell.length_c   1.000
_cell.angle_alpha   90.00
_cell.angle_beta   90.00
_cell.angle_gamma   90.00
#
_symmetry.space_group_name_H-M   'P 1'
#
loop_
_entity.id
_entity.type
_entity.pdbx_description
1 polymer ?
#
loop_
_entity_poly.entity_id
_entity_poly.type
_entity_poly.pdbx_seq_one_letter_code
_entity_poly.pdbx_strand_id
1 'polypeptide(L)'
;MTDLLDRVDAAVAAAPATDYYLLDETLTDSERAIRDKVRAFADHDVLPIINDFWERAEFPFELVPKIAALGVAGTTIEGYGCPGMSRLAAGLVSREIARADGSVNTFFGVHSGLAMGTINLCGSDEQRERWLPAMARLERIGAFGLTEPRHGSDSVALETSARRRSDGFVLNGRKRWIGNASIADLVIIWARDEDGDVGAYVVEKGAPGFDPSSVITRKLGKRAVWQAEIALEDVEVPAENKLANARTFKDAGRVLTTTRGGAAWESVGHAMACYEAALAYAGEREQFGRPIAGFQLVQHKLANMLADVTAAQLMCVRLAQLQEEDRMTPAMASLAKMHNAQRAKAVCAAARDVLGGNGLLLDYHVARHMTDMEVVDTYEGTDSIQALIVGRDVTGLSAFA
;
A
#
# COMPACT_ATOMS: atom_id res chain seq x y z
N MET A 1 -18.78 -33.88 -23.42
CA MET A 1 -17.40 -33.72 -22.89
C MET A 1 -16.61 -32.75 -23.75
N THR A 2 -16.65 -32.83 -25.06
CA THR A 2 -15.98 -31.90 -25.99
C THR A 2 -16.49 -30.45 -25.83
N ASP A 3 -17.81 -30.23 -25.80
CA ASP A 3 -18.42 -28.89 -25.65
C ASP A 3 -18.04 -28.20 -24.31
N LEU A 4 -17.81 -28.94 -23.24
CA LEU A 4 -17.33 -28.39 -21.95
C LEU A 4 -15.86 -27.96 -22.02
N LEU A 5 -15.02 -28.76 -22.70
CA LEU A 5 -13.60 -28.44 -22.89
C LEU A 5 -13.45 -27.21 -23.79
N ASP A 6 -14.20 -27.13 -24.88
CA ASP A 6 -14.17 -25.99 -25.81
C ASP A 6 -14.62 -24.69 -25.09
N ARG A 7 -15.58 -24.76 -24.16
CA ARG A 7 -16.03 -23.63 -23.34
C ARG A 7 -14.98 -23.19 -22.31
N VAL A 8 -14.31 -24.14 -21.66
CA VAL A 8 -13.23 -23.86 -20.72
C VAL A 8 -12.03 -23.22 -21.44
N ASP A 9 -11.65 -23.76 -22.60
CA ASP A 9 -10.55 -23.23 -23.40
C ASP A 9 -10.85 -21.81 -23.87
N ALA A 10 -12.08 -21.49 -24.29
CA ALA A 10 -12.50 -20.16 -24.69
C ALA A 10 -12.49 -19.15 -23.51
N ALA A 11 -12.95 -19.59 -22.33
CA ALA A 11 -12.94 -18.74 -21.13
C ALA A 11 -11.53 -18.41 -20.66
N VAL A 12 -10.62 -19.40 -20.64
CA VAL A 12 -9.21 -19.22 -20.28
C VAL A 12 -8.47 -18.32 -21.30
N ALA A 13 -8.77 -18.48 -22.61
CA ALA A 13 -8.18 -17.64 -23.65
C ALA A 13 -8.66 -16.16 -23.61
N ALA A 14 -9.85 -15.91 -23.04
CA ALA A 14 -10.41 -14.58 -22.88
C ALA A 14 -10.03 -13.89 -21.59
N ALA A 15 -9.52 -14.65 -20.60
CA ALA A 15 -9.11 -14.10 -19.31
C ALA A 15 -7.76 -13.35 -19.42
N PRO A 16 -7.53 -12.30 -18.60
CA PRO A 16 -6.21 -11.71 -18.45
C PRO A 16 -5.17 -12.77 -18.10
N ALA A 17 -3.96 -12.65 -18.63
CA ALA A 17 -2.88 -13.63 -18.42
C ALA A 17 -2.58 -13.91 -16.92
N THR A 18 -2.91 -12.98 -16.03
CA THR A 18 -2.75 -13.08 -14.57
C THR A 18 -3.99 -13.59 -13.85
N ASP A 19 -5.11 -13.81 -14.52
CA ASP A 19 -6.35 -14.37 -13.95
C ASP A 19 -6.59 -15.82 -14.38
N TYR A 20 -5.57 -16.64 -14.23
CA TYR A 20 -5.57 -18.04 -14.71
C TYR A 20 -6.62 -18.93 -14.04
N TYR A 21 -7.06 -18.57 -12.82
CA TYR A 21 -8.11 -19.28 -12.07
C TYR A 21 -9.46 -18.59 -12.15
N LEU A 22 -9.64 -17.64 -13.10
CA LEU A 22 -10.91 -16.99 -13.40
C LEU A 22 -11.52 -16.31 -12.15
N LEU A 23 -10.68 -15.69 -11.32
CA LEU A 23 -11.11 -15.01 -10.11
C LEU A 23 -12.06 -13.83 -10.41
N ASP A 24 -11.92 -13.22 -11.59
CA ASP A 24 -12.78 -12.14 -12.06
C ASP A 24 -14.24 -12.56 -12.20
N GLU A 25 -14.55 -13.88 -12.39
CA GLU A 25 -15.91 -14.40 -12.39
C GLU A 25 -16.59 -14.32 -11.02
N THR A 26 -15.77 -14.26 -9.94
CA THR A 26 -16.27 -14.17 -8.57
C THR A 26 -16.58 -12.74 -8.13
N LEU A 27 -16.16 -11.74 -8.92
CA LEU A 27 -16.39 -10.33 -8.62
C LEU A 27 -17.85 -9.93 -8.92
N THR A 28 -18.41 -9.09 -8.06
CA THR A 28 -19.66 -8.38 -8.36
C THR A 28 -19.45 -7.38 -9.52
N ASP A 29 -20.53 -6.94 -10.14
CA ASP A 29 -20.46 -5.95 -11.22
C ASP A 29 -19.83 -4.64 -10.77
N SER A 30 -20.09 -4.21 -9.51
CA SER A 30 -19.49 -3.00 -8.93
C SER A 30 -18.00 -3.16 -8.69
N GLU A 31 -17.53 -4.31 -8.21
CA GLU A 31 -16.12 -4.60 -8.01
C GLU A 31 -15.37 -4.68 -9.33
N ARG A 32 -15.97 -5.28 -10.34
CA ARG A 32 -15.44 -5.33 -11.70
C ARG A 32 -15.32 -3.92 -12.30
N ALA A 33 -16.41 -3.12 -12.20
CA ALA A 33 -16.43 -1.76 -12.74
C ALA A 33 -15.36 -0.86 -12.11
N ILE A 34 -15.15 -0.92 -10.78
CA ILE A 34 -14.11 -0.12 -10.13
C ILE A 34 -12.70 -0.61 -10.49
N ARG A 35 -12.47 -1.93 -10.54
CA ARG A 35 -11.21 -2.51 -11.00
C ARG A 35 -10.86 -2.00 -12.40
N ASP A 36 -11.81 -2.05 -13.35
CA ASP A 36 -11.60 -1.63 -14.73
C ASP A 36 -11.34 -0.13 -14.84
N LYS A 37 -12.06 0.69 -14.06
CA LYS A 37 -11.85 2.14 -13.98
C LYS A 37 -10.45 2.48 -13.50
N VAL A 38 -9.99 1.82 -12.44
CA VAL A 38 -8.65 2.07 -11.87
C VAL A 38 -7.57 1.51 -12.79
N ARG A 39 -7.79 0.36 -13.43
CA ARG A 39 -6.87 -0.19 -14.44
C ARG A 39 -6.70 0.78 -15.62
N ALA A 40 -7.79 1.33 -16.13
CA ALA A 40 -7.73 2.32 -17.20
C ALA A 40 -6.91 3.56 -16.82
N PHE A 41 -7.12 4.10 -15.61
CA PHE A 41 -6.28 5.18 -15.07
C PHE A 41 -4.81 4.77 -14.96
N ALA A 42 -4.54 3.58 -14.45
CA ALA A 42 -3.19 3.04 -14.30
C ALA A 42 -2.46 2.95 -15.65
N ASP A 43 -3.14 2.43 -16.67
CA ASP A 43 -2.55 2.20 -17.99
C ASP A 43 -2.40 3.49 -18.81
N HIS A 44 -3.38 4.42 -18.74
CA HIS A 44 -3.39 5.59 -19.61
C HIS A 44 -2.79 6.84 -18.96
N ASP A 45 -2.84 6.97 -17.62
CA ASP A 45 -2.39 8.17 -16.93
C ASP A 45 -1.08 7.96 -16.16
N VAL A 46 -0.85 6.79 -15.56
CA VAL A 46 0.32 6.53 -14.70
C VAL A 46 1.48 5.97 -15.52
N LEU A 47 1.29 4.83 -16.19
CA LEU A 47 2.38 4.13 -16.90
C LEU A 47 3.15 5.01 -17.89
N PRO A 48 2.51 5.89 -18.69
CA PRO A 48 3.24 6.69 -19.69
C PRO A 48 4.23 7.69 -19.12
N ILE A 49 4.07 8.11 -17.87
CA ILE A 49 4.86 9.22 -17.29
C ILE A 49 5.77 8.78 -16.14
N ILE A 50 5.45 7.66 -15.49
CA ILE A 50 6.01 7.39 -14.16
C ILE A 50 7.50 7.09 -14.16
N ASN A 51 8.06 6.52 -15.22
CA ASN A 51 9.50 6.22 -15.30
C ASN A 51 10.34 7.48 -15.16
N ASP A 52 9.95 8.57 -15.82
CA ASP A 52 10.65 9.86 -15.78
C ASP A 52 10.61 10.47 -14.38
N PHE A 53 9.44 10.43 -13.73
CA PHE A 53 9.30 10.89 -12.34
C PHE A 53 10.08 10.02 -11.36
N TRP A 54 10.06 8.70 -11.56
CA TRP A 54 10.80 7.76 -10.73
C TRP A 54 12.31 7.98 -10.84
N GLU A 55 12.83 8.21 -12.06
CA GLU A 55 14.24 8.47 -12.30
C GLU A 55 14.69 9.78 -11.62
N ARG A 56 13.91 10.86 -11.76
CA ARG A 56 14.19 12.15 -11.12
C ARG A 56 13.89 12.17 -9.61
N ALA A 57 13.26 11.12 -9.07
CA ALA A 57 12.76 11.07 -7.69
C ALA A 57 11.79 12.21 -7.35
N GLU A 58 10.92 12.56 -8.29
CA GLU A 58 9.89 13.60 -8.18
C GLU A 58 8.50 12.96 -8.06
N PHE A 59 7.59 13.63 -7.36
CA PHE A 59 6.20 13.19 -7.27
C PHE A 59 5.35 13.78 -8.42
N PRO A 60 4.57 12.95 -9.14
CA PRO A 60 3.75 13.40 -10.26
C PRO A 60 2.44 14.06 -9.76
N PHE A 61 2.50 15.32 -9.33
CA PHE A 61 1.35 16.07 -8.80
C PHE A 61 0.15 16.13 -9.75
N GLU A 62 0.37 16.04 -11.05
CA GLU A 62 -0.67 15.99 -12.08
C GLU A 62 -1.59 14.77 -11.97
N LEU A 63 -1.17 13.72 -11.25
CA LEU A 63 -2.02 12.56 -10.99
C LEU A 63 -3.03 12.79 -9.85
N VAL A 64 -2.79 13.76 -8.94
CA VAL A 64 -3.67 13.99 -7.79
C VAL A 64 -5.11 14.30 -8.20
N PRO A 65 -5.39 15.28 -9.10
CA PRO A 65 -6.76 15.53 -9.56
C PRO A 65 -7.36 14.33 -10.32
N LYS A 66 -6.56 13.53 -11.00
CA LYS A 66 -7.04 12.33 -11.71
C LYS A 66 -7.41 11.21 -10.72
N ILE A 67 -6.63 11.01 -9.65
CA ILE A 67 -6.98 10.11 -8.54
C ILE A 67 -8.25 10.58 -7.84
N ALA A 68 -8.40 11.89 -7.60
CA ALA A 68 -9.62 12.47 -7.04
C ALA A 68 -10.86 12.14 -7.90
N ALA A 69 -10.73 12.25 -9.23
CA ALA A 69 -11.80 11.94 -10.18
C ALA A 69 -12.20 10.44 -10.20
N LEU A 70 -11.34 9.54 -9.73
CA LEU A 70 -11.71 8.13 -9.53
C LEU A 70 -12.77 7.97 -8.41
N GLY A 71 -12.78 8.87 -7.41
CA GLY A 71 -13.69 8.79 -6.28
C GLY A 71 -13.42 7.61 -5.35
N VAL A 72 -12.13 7.22 -5.18
CA VAL A 72 -11.73 6.03 -4.44
C VAL A 72 -11.10 6.31 -3.07
N ALA A 73 -10.83 7.59 -2.74
CA ALA A 73 -10.21 7.95 -1.46
C ALA A 73 -11.15 7.63 -0.28
N GLY A 74 -10.59 7.08 0.81
CA GLY A 74 -11.38 6.56 1.91
C GLY A 74 -12.20 5.31 1.50
N THR A 75 -11.65 4.46 0.66
CA THR A 75 -12.29 3.38 -0.11
C THR A 75 -13.37 2.61 0.64
N THR A 76 -13.12 2.24 1.90
CA THR A 76 -14.05 1.44 2.73
C THR A 76 -14.76 2.25 3.81
N ILE A 77 -14.65 3.58 3.79
CA ILE A 77 -15.31 4.47 4.74
C ILE A 77 -16.73 4.77 4.23
N GLU A 78 -17.71 4.54 5.07
CA GLU A 78 -19.11 4.89 4.78
C GLU A 78 -19.39 6.35 5.18
N GLY A 79 -20.08 7.10 4.31
CA GLY A 79 -20.41 8.50 4.54
C GLY A 79 -19.26 9.46 4.25
N TYR A 80 -19.38 10.70 4.66
CA TYR A 80 -18.37 11.76 4.54
C TYR A 80 -17.86 12.01 3.11
N GLY A 81 -18.64 11.66 2.09
CA GLY A 81 -18.23 11.73 0.69
C GLY A 81 -17.28 10.62 0.24
N CYS A 82 -17.02 9.64 1.09
CA CYS A 82 -16.26 8.42 0.77
C CYS A 82 -17.16 7.36 0.11
N PRO A 83 -16.58 6.43 -0.69
CA PRO A 83 -17.39 5.53 -1.51
C PRO A 83 -18.01 4.33 -0.79
N GLY A 84 -17.57 3.95 0.42
CA GLY A 84 -18.11 2.81 1.18
C GLY A 84 -18.02 1.48 0.42
N MET A 85 -16.91 1.20 -0.25
CA MET A 85 -16.73 -0.01 -1.06
C MET A 85 -16.43 -1.24 -0.18
N SER A 86 -16.64 -2.44 -0.76
CA SER A 86 -16.21 -3.70 -0.14
C SER A 86 -14.70 -3.76 0.09
N ARG A 87 -14.28 -4.60 1.03
CA ARG A 87 -12.84 -4.86 1.29
C ARG A 87 -12.14 -5.45 0.07
N LEU A 88 -12.87 -6.24 -0.72
CA LEU A 88 -12.35 -6.77 -1.98
C LEU A 88 -12.12 -5.66 -3.00
N ALA A 89 -13.08 -4.75 -3.20
CA ALA A 89 -12.92 -3.58 -4.07
C ALA A 89 -11.73 -2.72 -3.67
N ALA A 90 -11.55 -2.46 -2.36
CA ALA A 90 -10.39 -1.72 -1.85
C ALA A 90 -9.05 -2.41 -2.20
N GLY A 91 -9.01 -3.73 -2.09
CA GLY A 91 -7.84 -4.52 -2.50
C GLY A 91 -7.56 -4.42 -3.99
N LEU A 92 -8.61 -4.50 -4.83
CA LEU A 92 -8.50 -4.36 -6.28
C LEU A 92 -7.99 -2.98 -6.68
N VAL A 93 -8.45 -1.90 -6.02
CA VAL A 93 -7.94 -0.53 -6.23
C VAL A 93 -6.44 -0.48 -5.96
N SER A 94 -5.98 -0.98 -4.80
CA SER A 94 -4.54 -1.02 -4.45
C SER A 94 -3.74 -1.85 -5.46
N ARG A 95 -4.24 -3.04 -5.85
CA ARG A 95 -3.61 -3.93 -6.82
C ARG A 95 -3.39 -3.22 -8.17
N GLU A 96 -4.40 -2.57 -8.71
CA GLU A 96 -4.31 -1.95 -10.03
C GLU A 96 -3.41 -0.71 -10.03
N ILE A 97 -3.45 0.11 -8.98
CA ILE A 97 -2.51 1.24 -8.86
C ILE A 97 -1.08 0.72 -8.73
N ALA A 98 -0.84 -0.29 -7.88
CA ALA A 98 0.48 -0.87 -7.65
C ALA A 98 1.03 -1.59 -8.91
N ARG A 99 0.14 -2.17 -9.75
CA ARG A 99 0.51 -2.75 -11.04
C ARG A 99 1.13 -1.71 -11.97
N ALA A 100 0.66 -0.47 -11.93
CA ALA A 100 1.31 0.61 -12.65
C ALA A 100 2.54 1.15 -11.90
N ASP A 101 2.39 1.49 -10.60
CA ASP A 101 3.49 2.07 -9.82
C ASP A 101 3.30 1.97 -8.30
N GLY A 102 4.35 1.52 -7.62
CA GLY A 102 4.36 1.44 -6.16
C GLY A 102 4.45 2.78 -5.45
N SER A 103 5.03 3.82 -6.06
CA SER A 103 5.10 5.16 -5.47
C SER A 103 3.73 5.81 -5.42
N VAL A 104 2.97 5.72 -6.53
CA VAL A 104 1.59 6.23 -6.62
C VAL A 104 0.68 5.46 -5.65
N ASN A 105 0.84 4.13 -5.55
CA ASN A 105 0.08 3.34 -4.58
C ASN A 105 0.43 3.72 -3.14
N THR A 106 1.70 4.00 -2.84
CA THR A 106 2.11 4.47 -1.50
C THR A 106 1.50 5.82 -1.16
N PHE A 107 1.52 6.80 -2.09
CA PHE A 107 0.84 8.08 -1.90
C PHE A 107 -0.63 7.88 -1.55
N PHE A 108 -1.34 7.08 -2.34
CA PHE A 108 -2.75 6.78 -2.15
C PHE A 108 -3.00 6.04 -0.83
N GLY A 109 -2.23 4.99 -0.53
CA GLY A 109 -2.38 4.16 0.67
C GLY A 109 -2.13 4.94 1.97
N VAL A 110 -1.14 5.83 1.98
CA VAL A 110 -0.88 6.71 3.14
C VAL A 110 -2.04 7.68 3.36
N HIS A 111 -2.53 8.29 2.30
CA HIS A 111 -3.66 9.22 2.37
C HIS A 111 -4.96 8.51 2.75
N SER A 112 -5.40 7.55 1.94
CA SER A 112 -6.69 6.88 2.05
C SER A 112 -6.73 5.84 3.19
N GLY A 113 -5.71 4.97 3.26
CA GLY A 113 -5.68 3.86 4.22
C GLY A 113 -5.24 4.28 5.61
N LEU A 114 -4.08 4.95 5.72
CA LEU A 114 -3.49 5.30 7.00
C LEU A 114 -4.11 6.57 7.59
N ALA A 115 -4.07 7.71 6.91
CA ALA A 115 -4.53 8.98 7.48
C ALA A 115 -6.06 9.02 7.63
N MET A 116 -6.82 8.83 6.53
CA MET A 116 -8.28 8.80 6.59
C MET A 116 -8.78 7.64 7.45
N GLY A 117 -8.16 6.46 7.34
CA GLY A 117 -8.49 5.30 8.16
C GLY A 117 -8.30 5.56 9.66
N THR A 118 -7.25 6.28 10.06
CA THR A 118 -7.03 6.67 11.46
C THR A 118 -8.12 7.64 11.94
N ILE A 119 -8.46 8.65 11.15
CA ILE A 119 -9.54 9.59 11.50
C ILE A 119 -10.87 8.84 11.63
N ASN A 120 -11.15 7.92 10.70
CA ASN A 120 -12.40 7.14 10.73
C ASN A 120 -12.47 6.21 11.95
N LEU A 121 -11.40 5.50 12.30
CA LEU A 121 -11.37 4.55 13.42
C LEU A 121 -11.28 5.24 14.79
N CYS A 122 -10.56 6.36 14.86
CA CYS A 122 -10.18 6.99 16.14
C CYS A 122 -10.79 8.35 16.36
N GLY A 123 -11.44 8.97 15.37
CA GLY A 123 -12.10 10.27 15.50
C GLY A 123 -13.49 10.18 16.14
N SER A 124 -13.97 11.30 16.68
CA SER A 124 -15.40 11.51 16.96
C SER A 124 -16.17 11.80 15.65
N ASP A 125 -17.50 11.85 15.72
CA ASP A 125 -18.30 12.19 14.54
C ASP A 125 -17.99 13.60 14.02
N GLU A 126 -17.80 14.58 14.92
CA GLU A 126 -17.41 15.95 14.57
C GLU A 126 -16.03 15.99 13.88
N GLN A 127 -15.08 15.16 14.34
CA GLN A 127 -13.75 15.07 13.73
C GLN A 127 -13.80 14.42 12.34
N ARG A 128 -14.62 13.40 12.15
CA ARG A 128 -14.85 12.79 10.83
C ARG A 128 -15.49 13.78 9.87
N GLU A 129 -16.55 14.48 10.30
CA GLU A 129 -17.21 15.52 9.49
C GLU A 129 -16.27 16.68 9.14
N ARG A 130 -15.37 17.08 10.04
CA ARG A 130 -14.42 18.16 9.81
C ARG A 130 -13.40 17.85 8.72
N TRP A 131 -12.86 16.64 8.68
CA TRP A 131 -11.68 16.34 7.84
C TRP A 131 -11.96 15.42 6.67
N LEU A 132 -12.75 14.35 6.84
CA LEU A 132 -12.92 13.33 5.82
C LEU A 132 -13.50 13.85 4.50
N PRO A 133 -14.49 14.77 4.45
CA PRO A 133 -15.07 15.19 3.19
C PRO A 133 -14.07 15.89 2.23
N ALA A 134 -13.19 16.74 2.73
CA ALA A 134 -12.15 17.37 1.92
C ALA A 134 -11.05 16.38 1.53
N MET A 135 -10.73 15.43 2.41
CA MET A 135 -9.78 14.35 2.11
C MET A 135 -10.33 13.37 1.06
N ALA A 136 -11.62 13.03 1.10
CA ALA A 136 -12.26 12.18 0.10
C ALA A 136 -12.14 12.74 -1.33
N ARG A 137 -12.10 14.08 -1.46
CA ARG A 137 -11.88 14.78 -2.74
C ARG A 137 -10.41 15.12 -3.03
N LEU A 138 -9.46 14.67 -2.19
CA LEU A 138 -8.03 15.03 -2.25
C LEU A 138 -7.78 16.57 -2.27
N GLU A 139 -8.72 17.36 -1.78
CA GLU A 139 -8.53 18.81 -1.53
C GLU A 139 -7.60 19.06 -0.34
N ARG A 140 -7.52 18.07 0.58
CA ARG A 140 -6.55 18.01 1.67
C ARG A 140 -5.86 16.65 1.67
N ILE A 141 -4.54 16.66 1.62
CA ILE A 141 -3.71 15.45 1.63
C ILE A 141 -3.37 15.09 3.08
N GLY A 142 -3.48 13.80 3.41
CA GLY A 142 -3.14 13.26 4.73
C GLY A 142 -1.83 12.50 4.74
N ALA A 143 -1.16 12.52 5.92
CA ALA A 143 0.01 11.71 6.24
C ALA A 143 -0.12 11.05 7.63
N PHE A 144 0.71 10.03 7.90
CA PHE A 144 0.65 9.22 9.13
C PHE A 144 2.04 9.11 9.76
N GLY A 145 2.23 9.80 10.88
CA GLY A 145 3.49 9.93 11.60
C GLY A 145 3.57 9.02 12.83
N LEU A 146 3.96 7.74 12.64
CA LEU A 146 4.21 6.80 13.73
C LEU A 146 5.71 6.56 13.93
N THR A 147 6.40 6.09 12.89
CA THR A 147 7.81 5.66 12.90
C THR A 147 8.75 6.80 13.29
N GLU A 148 9.73 6.49 14.13
CA GLU A 148 10.75 7.43 14.62
C GLU A 148 12.16 7.02 14.19
N PRO A 149 13.16 7.92 14.24
CA PRO A 149 14.53 7.59 13.87
C PRO A 149 15.12 6.39 14.63
N ARG A 150 14.71 6.19 15.90
CA ARG A 150 15.19 5.09 16.76
C ARG A 150 14.20 3.94 16.90
N HIS A 151 12.94 4.13 16.52
CA HIS A 151 11.85 3.18 16.73
C HIS A 151 11.12 2.87 15.42
N GLY A 152 11.59 1.86 14.70
CA GLY A 152 10.93 1.31 13.51
C GLY A 152 10.08 0.09 13.88
N SER A 153 10.71 -1.07 14.00
CA SER A 153 10.02 -2.32 14.37
C SER A 153 9.47 -2.28 15.80
N ASP A 154 10.18 -1.66 16.73
CA ASP A 154 9.72 -1.39 18.09
C ASP A 154 8.95 -0.05 18.16
N SER A 155 7.88 0.04 17.42
CA SER A 155 7.05 1.25 17.36
C SER A 155 6.27 1.54 18.67
N VAL A 156 6.15 0.55 19.56
CA VAL A 156 5.54 0.74 20.87
C VAL A 156 6.37 1.65 21.75
N ALA A 157 7.70 1.63 21.57
CA ALA A 157 8.66 2.42 22.37
C ALA A 157 8.82 3.87 21.85
N LEU A 158 7.90 4.37 21.04
CA LEU A 158 7.96 5.75 20.49
C LEU A 158 8.21 6.78 21.59
N GLU A 159 9.08 7.78 21.28
CA GLU A 159 9.58 8.80 22.20
C GLU A 159 8.91 10.17 22.01
N THR A 160 8.25 10.42 20.88
CA THR A 160 7.49 11.67 20.63
C THR A 160 6.49 11.88 21.77
N SER A 161 6.56 13.03 22.41
CA SER A 161 5.75 13.36 23.60
C SER A 161 4.60 14.34 23.25
N ALA A 162 3.52 14.22 24.00
CA ALA A 162 2.37 15.13 23.98
C ALA A 162 2.07 15.60 25.40
N ARG A 163 2.50 16.82 25.73
CA ARG A 163 2.24 17.41 27.05
C ARG A 163 0.92 18.21 27.03
N ARG A 164 0.06 17.93 28.00
CA ARG A 164 -1.23 18.63 28.16
C ARG A 164 -1.04 20.09 28.57
N ARG A 165 -1.87 20.98 28.00
CA ARG A 165 -2.07 22.38 28.41
C ARG A 165 -3.54 22.68 28.64
N SER A 166 -3.85 23.89 29.10
CA SER A 166 -5.23 24.33 29.38
C SER A 166 -6.16 24.29 28.17
N ASP A 167 -5.61 24.52 26.96
CA ASP A 167 -6.32 24.68 25.69
C ASP A 167 -5.95 23.61 24.64
N GLY A 168 -5.11 22.63 25.00
CA GLY A 168 -4.70 21.59 24.07
C GLY A 168 -3.46 20.82 24.53
N PHE A 169 -2.55 20.61 23.60
CA PHE A 169 -1.33 19.82 23.79
C PHE A 169 -0.14 20.48 23.14
N VAL A 170 1.06 20.18 23.63
CA VAL A 170 2.33 20.55 23.01
C VAL A 170 3.06 19.28 22.63
N LEU A 171 3.40 19.12 21.35
CA LEU A 171 4.12 17.97 20.82
C LEU A 171 5.60 18.31 20.66
N ASN A 172 6.46 17.36 21.11
CA ASN A 172 7.91 17.39 20.92
C ASN A 172 8.42 16.02 20.49
N GLY A 173 9.31 15.99 19.49
CA GLY A 173 9.91 14.76 19.01
C GLY A 173 10.30 14.78 17.55
N ARG A 174 10.52 13.58 16.99
CA ARG A 174 10.88 13.40 15.58
C ARG A 174 10.20 12.18 15.00
N LYS A 175 9.75 12.31 13.74
CA LYS A 175 9.26 11.18 12.94
C LYS A 175 10.14 10.97 11.72
N ARG A 176 10.20 9.75 11.23
CA ARG A 176 11.03 9.38 10.08
C ARG A 176 10.27 8.43 9.14
N TRP A 177 10.62 8.47 7.86
CA TRP A 177 9.98 7.68 6.80
C TRP A 177 8.50 8.00 6.58
N ILE A 178 8.07 9.23 6.87
CA ILE A 178 6.66 9.59 6.81
C ILE A 178 6.28 9.97 5.37
N GLY A 179 5.54 9.06 4.72
CA GLY A 179 4.99 9.28 3.38
C GLY A 179 4.06 10.48 3.35
N ASN A 180 4.12 11.24 2.27
CA ASN A 180 3.33 12.45 2.03
C ASN A 180 3.62 13.63 2.98
N ALA A 181 4.42 13.49 4.03
CA ALA A 181 4.54 14.50 5.09
C ALA A 181 4.86 15.91 4.58
N SER A 182 5.79 16.01 3.60
CA SER A 182 6.22 17.30 3.05
C SER A 182 5.16 18.01 2.18
N ILE A 183 4.12 17.29 1.76
CA ILE A 183 3.04 17.81 0.91
C ILE A 183 1.67 17.77 1.60
N ALA A 184 1.58 17.12 2.76
CA ALA A 184 0.32 16.91 3.48
C ALA A 184 -0.23 18.21 4.09
N ASP A 185 -1.54 18.34 4.08
CA ASP A 185 -2.28 19.39 4.78
C ASP A 185 -2.60 18.99 6.22
N LEU A 186 -2.73 17.67 6.46
CA LEU A 186 -3.03 17.07 7.76
C LEU A 186 -2.05 15.94 8.03
N VAL A 187 -1.36 15.96 9.16
CA VAL A 187 -0.48 14.86 9.58
C VAL A 187 -0.95 14.29 10.90
N ILE A 188 -1.25 13.00 10.92
CA ILE A 188 -1.60 12.27 12.13
C ILE A 188 -0.30 11.93 12.87
N ILE A 189 -0.05 12.55 14.00
CA ILE A 189 1.13 12.28 14.84
C ILE A 189 0.72 11.41 16.01
N TRP A 190 1.32 10.22 16.10
CA TRP A 190 1.22 9.37 17.27
C TRP A 190 2.28 9.79 18.30
N ALA A 191 1.83 10.11 19.50
CA ALA A 191 2.68 10.62 20.57
C ALA A 191 2.25 10.06 21.92
N ARG A 192 3.20 9.99 22.85
CA ARG A 192 3.01 9.51 24.24
C ARG A 192 2.69 10.69 25.14
N ASP A 193 1.64 10.59 25.89
CA ASP A 193 1.26 11.60 26.89
C ASP A 193 2.00 11.40 28.23
N GLU A 194 1.73 12.30 29.19
CA GLU A 194 2.37 12.32 30.50
C GLU A 194 2.03 11.09 31.38
N ASP A 195 0.90 10.43 31.10
CA ASP A 195 0.46 9.22 31.78
C ASP A 195 1.10 7.95 31.16
N GLY A 196 1.84 8.11 30.05
CA GLY A 196 2.50 7.02 29.32
C GLY A 196 1.61 6.40 28.23
N ASP A 197 0.39 6.86 28.06
CA ASP A 197 -0.53 6.40 27.03
C ASP A 197 -0.19 7.01 25.66
N VAL A 198 -0.51 6.28 24.59
CA VAL A 198 -0.26 6.73 23.21
C VAL A 198 -1.55 7.19 22.56
N GLY A 199 -1.57 8.47 22.17
CA GLY A 199 -2.68 9.10 21.44
C GLY A 199 -2.29 9.52 20.00
N ALA A 200 -3.29 9.86 19.20
CA ALA A 200 -3.12 10.41 17.87
C ALA A 200 -3.58 11.87 17.81
N TYR A 201 -2.75 12.73 17.27
CA TYR A 201 -2.93 14.17 17.20
C TYR A 201 -2.87 14.62 15.74
N VAL A 202 -3.87 15.39 15.29
CA VAL A 202 -3.90 15.96 13.94
C VAL A 202 -3.16 17.29 13.95
N VAL A 203 -1.99 17.32 13.31
CA VAL A 203 -1.21 18.54 13.09
C VAL A 203 -1.53 19.07 11.71
N GLU A 204 -2.00 20.32 11.64
CA GLU A 204 -2.32 20.97 10.37
C GLU A 204 -1.08 21.66 9.79
N LYS A 205 -1.02 21.73 8.46
CA LYS A 205 0.07 22.40 7.72
C LYS A 205 0.26 23.83 8.18
N GLY A 206 1.53 24.19 8.40
CA GLY A 206 1.90 25.54 8.85
C GLY A 206 1.81 25.76 10.35
N ALA A 207 1.50 24.74 11.16
CA ALA A 207 1.58 24.84 12.62
C ALA A 207 3.01 25.24 13.03
N PRO A 208 3.19 26.26 13.89
CA PRO A 208 4.50 26.69 14.37
C PRO A 208 5.25 25.53 15.02
N GLY A 209 6.56 25.41 14.73
CA GLY A 209 7.41 24.33 15.25
C GLY A 209 7.25 22.97 14.55
N PHE A 210 6.32 22.84 13.59
CA PHE A 210 6.15 21.65 12.77
C PHE A 210 6.93 21.78 11.46
N ASP A 211 7.99 20.98 11.30
CA ASP A 211 8.83 20.98 10.10
C ASP A 211 8.89 19.59 9.43
N PRO A 212 8.13 19.37 8.35
CA PRO A 212 8.18 18.16 7.53
C PRO A 212 9.05 18.32 6.27
N SER A 213 9.91 19.33 6.17
CA SER A 213 10.61 19.71 4.93
C SER A 213 11.76 18.79 4.55
N SER A 214 12.27 17.98 5.50
CA SER A 214 13.44 17.11 5.29
C SER A 214 13.06 15.84 4.50
N VAL A 215 12.95 15.97 3.18
CA VAL A 215 12.65 14.85 2.27
C VAL A 215 13.83 13.89 2.21
N ILE A 216 13.56 12.60 2.40
CA ILE A 216 14.54 11.52 2.34
C ILE A 216 14.85 11.20 0.88
N THR A 217 16.11 11.43 0.49
CA THR A 217 16.62 11.19 -0.87
C THR A 217 17.45 9.91 -0.97
N ARG A 218 17.94 9.59 -2.18
CA ARG A 218 18.85 8.44 -2.47
C ARG A 218 18.24 7.10 -2.10
N LYS A 219 16.91 6.96 -2.21
CA LYS A 219 16.21 5.71 -1.99
C LYS A 219 16.44 4.73 -3.13
N LEU A 220 16.45 3.43 -2.82
CA LEU A 220 16.55 2.36 -3.79
C LEU A 220 15.25 2.24 -4.61
N GLY A 221 14.10 2.26 -3.96
CA GLY A 221 12.78 2.09 -4.57
C GLY A 221 11.78 3.16 -4.11
N LYS A 222 10.59 3.12 -4.71
CA LYS A 222 9.51 4.09 -4.50
C LYS A 222 10.00 5.53 -4.56
N ARG A 223 10.77 5.81 -5.62
CA ARG A 223 11.47 7.07 -5.74
C ARG A 223 10.54 8.23 -6.09
N ALA A 224 9.42 7.93 -6.79
CA ALA A 224 8.42 8.93 -7.19
C ALA A 224 7.38 9.26 -6.10
N VAL A 225 7.61 8.90 -4.83
CA VAL A 225 6.84 9.39 -3.68
C VAL A 225 7.79 9.92 -2.62
N TRP A 226 7.42 11.02 -1.97
CA TRP A 226 8.27 11.65 -0.97
C TRP A 226 7.94 11.12 0.43
N GLN A 227 8.96 10.58 1.10
CA GLN A 227 8.97 10.38 2.54
C GLN A 227 9.85 11.44 3.18
N ALA A 228 9.45 11.96 4.33
CA ALA A 228 10.22 12.96 5.05
C ALA A 228 10.53 12.54 6.49
N GLU A 229 11.53 13.20 7.07
CA GLU A 229 11.64 13.36 8.50
C GLU A 229 10.78 14.55 8.92
N ILE A 230 10.17 14.44 10.09
CA ILE A 230 9.40 15.52 10.72
C ILE A 230 10.10 15.90 12.02
N ALA A 231 10.38 17.19 12.19
CA ALA A 231 10.74 17.76 13.49
C ALA A 231 9.48 18.38 14.14
N LEU A 232 9.33 18.15 15.43
CA LEU A 232 8.28 18.71 16.28
C LEU A 232 8.97 19.43 17.43
N GLU A 233 8.93 20.76 17.41
CA GLU A 233 9.56 21.64 18.40
C GLU A 233 8.50 22.56 19.00
N ASP A 234 8.00 22.20 20.18
CA ASP A 234 6.91 22.89 20.89
C ASP A 234 5.66 23.13 20.02
N VAL A 235 5.26 22.14 19.22
CA VAL A 235 4.09 22.24 18.33
C VAL A 235 2.81 22.27 19.14
N GLU A 236 2.11 23.39 19.13
CA GLU A 236 0.82 23.54 19.79
C GLU A 236 -0.29 22.88 18.95
N VAL A 237 -1.06 22.00 19.59
CA VAL A 237 -2.18 21.28 18.98
C VAL A 237 -3.43 21.53 19.81
N PRO A 238 -4.50 22.13 19.24
CA PRO A 238 -5.77 22.33 19.92
C PRO A 238 -6.34 21.04 20.50
N ALA A 239 -7.09 21.13 21.59
CA ALA A 239 -7.67 19.96 22.26
C ALA A 239 -8.56 19.13 21.34
N GLU A 240 -9.32 19.79 20.47
CA GLU A 240 -10.19 19.17 19.47
C GLU A 240 -9.45 18.44 18.33
N ASN A 241 -8.14 18.63 18.22
CA ASN A 241 -7.30 17.93 17.25
C ASN A 241 -6.67 16.62 17.80
N LYS A 242 -6.83 16.32 19.11
CA LYS A 242 -6.57 14.96 19.63
C LYS A 242 -7.72 14.04 19.21
N LEU A 243 -7.45 12.97 18.48
CA LEU A 243 -8.49 12.02 18.07
C LEU A 243 -9.12 11.36 19.30
N ALA A 244 -10.43 11.49 19.43
CA ALA A 244 -11.19 11.19 20.66
C ALA A 244 -11.05 9.72 21.13
N ASN A 245 -10.90 8.79 20.18
CA ASN A 245 -10.86 7.35 20.42
C ASN A 245 -9.45 6.74 20.23
N ALA A 246 -8.41 7.55 20.04
CA ALA A 246 -7.00 7.13 20.08
C ALA A 246 -6.48 7.26 21.52
N ARG A 247 -6.54 6.18 22.30
CA ARG A 247 -6.26 6.20 23.74
C ARG A 247 -5.05 5.39 24.14
N THR A 248 -4.68 4.39 23.33
CA THR A 248 -3.57 3.49 23.61
C THR A 248 -2.87 3.10 22.31
N PHE A 249 -1.67 2.52 22.40
CA PHE A 249 -0.98 1.98 21.22
C PHE A 249 -1.78 0.88 20.48
N LYS A 250 -2.72 0.21 21.15
CA LYS A 250 -3.59 -0.79 20.51
C LYS A 250 -4.43 -0.17 19.38
N ASP A 251 -4.77 1.12 19.48
CA ASP A 251 -5.54 1.81 18.45
C ASP A 251 -4.71 2.04 17.19
N ALA A 252 -3.42 2.40 17.33
CA ALA A 252 -2.48 2.37 16.21
C ALA A 252 -2.35 0.96 15.62
N GLY A 253 -2.28 -0.06 16.45
CA GLY A 253 -2.26 -1.47 16.05
C GLY A 253 -3.47 -1.89 15.21
N ARG A 254 -4.67 -1.39 15.54
CA ARG A 254 -5.89 -1.63 14.74
C ARG A 254 -5.80 -1.04 13.34
N VAL A 255 -5.33 0.21 13.24
CA VAL A 255 -5.08 0.87 11.94
C VAL A 255 -4.09 0.04 11.11
N LEU A 256 -2.94 -0.30 11.69
CA LEU A 256 -1.90 -1.09 11.00
C LEU A 256 -2.40 -2.49 10.59
N THR A 257 -3.29 -3.12 11.36
CA THR A 257 -3.87 -4.42 10.98
C THR A 257 -4.68 -4.32 9.69
N THR A 258 -5.45 -3.24 9.54
CA THR A 258 -6.24 -2.99 8.33
C THR A 258 -5.33 -2.72 7.11
N THR A 259 -4.28 -1.92 7.27
CA THR A 259 -3.42 -1.51 6.16
C THR A 259 -2.43 -2.58 5.70
N ARG A 260 -2.07 -3.56 6.55
CA ARG A 260 -1.26 -4.74 6.15
C ARG A 260 -1.89 -5.54 5.02
N GLY A 261 -3.20 -5.70 5.03
CA GLY A 261 -3.93 -6.31 3.91
C GLY A 261 -3.68 -5.55 2.59
N GLY A 262 -3.63 -4.21 2.65
CA GLY A 262 -3.26 -3.37 1.51
C GLY A 262 -1.86 -3.64 0.97
N ALA A 263 -0.86 -3.83 1.85
CA ALA A 263 0.50 -4.20 1.44
C ALA A 263 0.58 -5.59 0.77
N ALA A 264 -0.28 -6.55 1.20
CA ALA A 264 -0.40 -7.83 0.54
C ALA A 264 -0.97 -7.69 -0.88
N TRP A 265 -2.01 -6.87 -1.08
CA TRP A 265 -2.59 -6.55 -2.38
C TRP A 265 -1.60 -5.78 -3.29
N GLU A 266 -0.85 -4.84 -2.74
CA GLU A 266 0.21 -4.13 -3.46
C GLU A 266 1.26 -5.08 -4.02
N SER A 267 1.69 -6.07 -3.22
CA SER A 267 2.62 -7.11 -3.66
C SER A 267 2.10 -7.87 -4.86
N VAL A 268 0.80 -8.17 -4.89
CA VAL A 268 0.14 -8.80 -6.05
C VAL A 268 0.25 -7.90 -7.29
N GLY A 269 -0.01 -6.59 -7.16
CA GLY A 269 0.11 -5.64 -8.28
C GLY A 269 1.50 -5.64 -8.91
N HIS A 270 2.55 -5.56 -8.09
CA HIS A 270 3.94 -5.64 -8.55
C HIS A 270 4.26 -6.96 -9.26
N ALA A 271 3.82 -8.09 -8.70
CA ALA A 271 4.04 -9.40 -9.28
C ALA A 271 3.31 -9.56 -10.63
N MET A 272 2.06 -9.09 -10.73
CA MET A 272 1.30 -9.08 -11.98
C MET A 272 2.01 -8.29 -13.07
N ALA A 273 2.42 -7.04 -12.80
CA ALA A 273 3.13 -6.19 -13.76
C ALA A 273 4.39 -6.86 -14.30
N CYS A 274 5.19 -7.45 -13.42
CA CYS A 274 6.42 -8.15 -13.80
C CYS A 274 6.15 -9.42 -14.62
N TYR A 275 5.12 -10.18 -14.26
CA TYR A 275 4.73 -11.37 -15.00
C TYR A 275 4.21 -11.01 -16.40
N GLU A 276 3.32 -10.01 -16.52
CA GLU A 276 2.78 -9.52 -17.79
C GLU A 276 3.91 -9.06 -18.72
N ALA A 277 4.85 -8.25 -18.21
CA ALA A 277 6.01 -7.79 -18.97
C ALA A 277 6.91 -8.95 -19.44
N ALA A 278 7.18 -9.93 -18.56
CA ALA A 278 8.01 -11.08 -18.90
C ALA A 278 7.34 -11.99 -19.93
N LEU A 279 6.02 -12.19 -19.82
CA LEU A 279 5.26 -13.03 -20.76
C LEU A 279 5.23 -12.39 -22.15
N ALA A 280 4.91 -11.09 -22.25
CA ALA A 280 4.90 -10.34 -23.50
C ALA A 280 6.30 -10.36 -24.17
N TYR A 281 7.33 -9.98 -23.38
CA TYR A 281 8.71 -9.99 -23.88
C TYR A 281 9.16 -11.36 -24.37
N ALA A 282 8.85 -12.42 -23.64
CA ALA A 282 9.26 -13.78 -24.01
C ALA A 282 8.57 -14.28 -25.29
N GLY A 283 7.34 -13.80 -25.55
CA GLY A 283 6.61 -14.10 -26.79
C GLY A 283 7.16 -13.40 -28.03
N GLU A 284 7.73 -12.21 -27.86
CA GLU A 284 8.24 -11.38 -28.97
C GLU A 284 9.75 -11.54 -29.20
N ARG A 285 10.53 -11.69 -28.13
CA ARG A 285 11.99 -11.76 -28.21
C ARG A 285 12.46 -13.07 -28.82
N GLU A 286 13.14 -12.98 -29.94
CA GLU A 286 13.75 -14.17 -30.59
C GLU A 286 15.23 -14.32 -30.25
N GLN A 287 15.61 -15.56 -29.95
CA GLN A 287 17.00 -16.03 -29.86
C GLN A 287 17.07 -17.47 -30.40
N PHE A 288 18.19 -17.84 -31.00
CA PHE A 288 18.39 -19.15 -31.61
C PHE A 288 17.27 -19.53 -32.59
N GLY A 289 16.75 -18.53 -33.34
CA GLY A 289 15.80 -18.69 -34.44
C GLY A 289 14.33 -18.89 -34.01
N ARG A 290 13.97 -18.60 -32.75
CA ARG A 290 12.57 -18.67 -32.26
C ARG A 290 12.33 -17.79 -31.04
N PRO A 291 11.07 -17.47 -30.71
CA PRO A 291 10.70 -16.77 -29.49
C PRO A 291 11.27 -17.49 -28.24
N ILE A 292 11.78 -16.71 -27.28
CA ILE A 292 12.39 -17.28 -26.09
C ILE A 292 11.37 -18.01 -25.19
N ALA A 293 10.07 -17.69 -25.29
CA ALA A 293 8.99 -18.45 -24.66
C ALA A 293 8.96 -19.94 -25.07
N GLY A 294 9.56 -20.30 -26.19
CA GLY A 294 9.67 -21.70 -26.64
C GLY A 294 10.76 -22.53 -25.95
N PHE A 295 11.54 -21.95 -25.02
CA PHE A 295 12.60 -22.67 -24.32
C PHE A 295 12.13 -23.15 -22.95
N GLN A 296 12.46 -24.40 -22.59
CA GLN A 296 11.99 -25.05 -21.36
C GLN A 296 12.29 -24.25 -20.09
N LEU A 297 13.50 -23.66 -19.97
CA LEU A 297 13.86 -22.88 -18.78
C LEU A 297 13.09 -21.56 -18.66
N VAL A 298 12.68 -20.96 -19.80
CA VAL A 298 11.83 -19.75 -19.79
C VAL A 298 10.39 -20.13 -19.40
N GLN A 299 9.85 -21.21 -20.01
CA GLN A 299 8.52 -21.74 -19.65
C GLN A 299 8.43 -22.12 -18.18
N HIS A 300 9.47 -22.75 -17.63
CA HIS A 300 9.54 -23.09 -16.20
C HIS A 300 9.44 -21.83 -15.31
N LYS A 301 10.17 -20.75 -15.67
CA LYS A 301 10.10 -19.48 -14.93
C LYS A 301 8.70 -18.87 -15.03
N LEU A 302 8.14 -18.78 -16.24
CA LEU A 302 6.80 -18.22 -16.46
C LEU A 302 5.72 -19.00 -15.68
N ALA A 303 5.78 -20.33 -15.67
CA ALA A 303 4.85 -21.17 -14.93
C ALA A 303 4.94 -20.95 -13.41
N ASN A 304 6.17 -20.86 -12.85
CA ASN A 304 6.35 -20.58 -11.42
C ASN A 304 5.88 -19.17 -11.05
N MET A 305 6.18 -18.16 -11.86
CA MET A 305 5.69 -16.79 -11.64
C MET A 305 4.15 -16.74 -11.63
N LEU A 306 3.51 -17.42 -12.58
CA LEU A 306 2.04 -17.49 -12.64
C LEU A 306 1.45 -18.18 -11.40
N ALA A 307 2.07 -19.28 -10.95
CA ALA A 307 1.65 -19.97 -9.74
C ALA A 307 1.74 -19.06 -8.50
N ASP A 308 2.84 -18.33 -8.34
CA ASP A 308 3.03 -17.38 -7.24
C ASP A 308 2.02 -16.22 -7.29
N VAL A 309 1.78 -15.63 -8.47
CA VAL A 309 0.77 -14.58 -8.68
C VAL A 309 -0.63 -15.08 -8.32
N THR A 310 -1.00 -16.27 -8.81
CA THR A 310 -2.31 -16.88 -8.56
C THR A 310 -2.53 -17.17 -7.08
N ALA A 311 -1.56 -17.79 -6.42
CA ALA A 311 -1.64 -18.07 -4.98
C ALA A 311 -1.74 -16.79 -4.14
N ALA A 312 -0.97 -15.75 -4.48
CA ALA A 312 -1.00 -14.47 -3.81
C ALA A 312 -2.37 -13.76 -3.96
N GLN A 313 -2.98 -13.81 -5.15
CA GLN A 313 -4.33 -13.29 -5.39
C GLN A 313 -5.37 -14.03 -4.56
N LEU A 314 -5.38 -15.37 -4.60
CA LEU A 314 -6.31 -16.20 -3.82
C LEU A 314 -6.24 -15.90 -2.32
N MET A 315 -5.03 -15.76 -1.78
CA MET A 315 -4.83 -15.39 -0.38
C MET A 315 -5.42 -14.02 -0.06
N CYS A 316 -5.22 -13.03 -0.93
CA CYS A 316 -5.77 -11.68 -0.75
C CYS A 316 -7.31 -11.66 -0.86
N VAL A 317 -7.89 -12.37 -1.82
CA VAL A 317 -9.34 -12.49 -1.97
C VAL A 317 -9.96 -13.08 -0.70
N ARG A 318 -9.40 -14.21 -0.18
CA ARG A 318 -9.91 -14.80 1.05
C ARG A 318 -9.72 -13.90 2.27
N LEU A 319 -8.59 -13.18 2.36
CA LEU A 319 -8.36 -12.21 3.43
C LEU A 319 -9.41 -11.09 3.42
N ALA A 320 -9.74 -10.55 2.24
CA ALA A 320 -10.75 -9.52 2.07
C ALA A 320 -12.15 -10.00 2.52
N GLN A 321 -12.54 -11.24 2.15
CA GLN A 321 -13.78 -11.86 2.61
C GLN A 321 -13.84 -11.99 4.14
N LEU A 322 -12.74 -12.46 4.76
CA LEU A 322 -12.66 -12.56 6.21
C LEU A 322 -12.72 -11.20 6.91
N GLN A 323 -12.17 -10.18 6.28
CA GLN A 323 -12.26 -8.81 6.79
C GLN A 323 -13.68 -8.24 6.67
N GLU A 324 -14.40 -8.54 5.61
CA GLU A 324 -15.80 -8.17 5.42
C GLU A 324 -16.72 -8.85 6.46
N GLU A 325 -16.39 -10.07 6.84
CA GLU A 325 -17.08 -10.87 7.86
C GLU A 325 -16.66 -10.54 9.31
N ASP A 326 -15.80 -9.53 9.55
CA ASP A 326 -15.19 -9.22 10.85
C ASP A 326 -14.45 -10.40 11.50
N ARG A 327 -13.90 -11.30 10.71
CA ARG A 327 -13.19 -12.52 11.13
C ARG A 327 -11.70 -12.50 10.90
N MET A 328 -11.18 -11.45 10.26
CA MET A 328 -9.75 -11.28 10.02
C MET A 328 -9.00 -11.02 11.32
N THR A 329 -7.97 -11.83 11.60
CA THR A 329 -7.04 -11.60 12.72
C THR A 329 -5.79 -10.86 12.28
N PRO A 330 -5.05 -10.20 13.20
CA PRO A 330 -3.75 -9.59 12.89
C PRO A 330 -2.74 -10.59 12.31
N ALA A 331 -2.75 -11.85 12.75
CA ALA A 331 -1.87 -12.89 12.25
C ALA A 331 -2.21 -13.29 10.81
N MET A 332 -3.50 -13.34 10.44
CA MET A 332 -3.93 -13.60 9.06
C MET A 332 -3.43 -12.50 8.09
N ALA A 333 -3.57 -11.22 8.48
CA ALA A 333 -3.04 -10.12 7.69
C ALA A 333 -1.51 -10.16 7.57
N SER A 334 -0.83 -10.52 8.66
CA SER A 334 0.64 -10.69 8.70
C SER A 334 1.10 -11.85 7.80
N LEU A 335 0.40 -12.98 7.81
CA LEU A 335 0.72 -14.13 6.97
C LEU A 335 0.59 -13.78 5.47
N ALA A 336 -0.48 -13.07 5.11
CA ALA A 336 -0.69 -12.65 3.72
C ALA A 336 0.39 -11.65 3.26
N LYS A 337 0.72 -10.64 4.09
CA LYS A 337 1.77 -9.67 3.77
C LYS A 337 3.14 -10.34 3.60
N MET A 338 3.52 -11.18 4.54
CA MET A 338 4.79 -11.91 4.52
C MET A 338 4.91 -12.78 3.26
N HIS A 339 3.95 -13.68 3.05
CA HIS A 339 3.97 -14.58 1.90
C HIS A 339 3.99 -13.81 0.58
N ASN A 340 3.08 -12.84 0.40
CA ASN A 340 2.93 -12.16 -0.88
C ASN A 340 4.14 -11.27 -1.20
N ALA A 341 4.73 -10.60 -0.20
CA ALA A 341 5.95 -9.82 -0.40
C ALA A 341 7.13 -10.70 -0.84
N GLN A 342 7.35 -11.85 -0.18
CA GLN A 342 8.39 -12.80 -0.56
C GLN A 342 8.20 -13.34 -1.98
N ARG A 343 6.97 -13.75 -2.33
CA ARG A 343 6.67 -14.28 -3.68
C ARG A 343 6.77 -13.21 -4.75
N ALA A 344 6.27 -12.00 -4.51
CA ALA A 344 6.40 -10.89 -5.45
C ALA A 344 7.86 -10.53 -5.72
N LYS A 345 8.73 -10.51 -4.71
CA LYS A 345 10.18 -10.33 -4.92
C LYS A 345 10.76 -11.41 -5.83
N ALA A 346 10.38 -12.67 -5.63
CA ALA A 346 10.82 -13.78 -6.46
C ALA A 346 10.32 -13.64 -7.91
N VAL A 347 9.05 -13.25 -8.11
CA VAL A 347 8.45 -13.00 -9.43
C VAL A 347 9.16 -11.84 -10.14
N CYS A 348 9.38 -10.71 -9.47
CA CYS A 348 10.09 -9.55 -10.06
C CYS A 348 11.53 -9.91 -10.46
N ALA A 349 12.25 -10.67 -9.63
CA ALA A 349 13.61 -11.13 -9.94
C ALA A 349 13.64 -12.10 -11.13
N ALA A 350 12.68 -13.04 -11.22
CA ALA A 350 12.56 -13.97 -12.33
C ALA A 350 12.20 -13.25 -13.64
N ALA A 351 11.29 -12.27 -13.58
CA ALA A 351 10.93 -11.43 -14.74
C ALA A 351 12.15 -10.66 -15.25
N ARG A 352 12.87 -9.97 -14.35
CA ARG A 352 14.11 -9.26 -14.70
C ARG A 352 15.11 -10.19 -15.41
N ASP A 353 15.23 -11.43 -14.94
CA ASP A 353 16.14 -12.40 -15.54
C ASP A 353 15.66 -12.86 -16.92
N VAL A 354 14.35 -13.07 -17.13
CA VAL A 354 13.76 -13.39 -18.45
C VAL A 354 14.05 -12.30 -19.48
N LEU A 355 14.01 -11.04 -19.07
CA LEU A 355 14.29 -9.89 -19.95
C LEU A 355 15.80 -9.71 -20.21
N GLY A 356 16.69 -10.40 -19.51
CA GLY A 356 18.14 -10.25 -19.63
C GLY A 356 18.60 -8.83 -19.38
N GLY A 357 19.44 -8.26 -20.28
CA GLY A 357 19.93 -6.88 -20.17
C GLY A 357 18.82 -5.83 -20.21
N ASN A 358 17.76 -6.07 -20.97
CA ASN A 358 16.59 -5.19 -21.04
C ASN A 358 15.82 -5.11 -19.72
N GLY A 359 15.88 -6.16 -18.90
CA GLY A 359 15.29 -6.15 -17.57
C GLY A 359 15.95 -5.19 -16.56
N LEU A 360 17.04 -4.53 -16.94
CA LEU A 360 17.72 -3.48 -16.18
C LEU A 360 17.29 -2.06 -16.58
N LEU A 361 16.52 -1.92 -17.66
CA LEU A 361 16.04 -0.65 -18.17
C LEU A 361 14.67 -0.31 -17.59
N LEU A 362 14.44 0.97 -17.31
CA LEU A 362 13.13 1.45 -16.81
C LEU A 362 12.02 1.29 -17.84
N ASP A 363 12.37 1.32 -19.15
CA ASP A 363 11.43 1.17 -20.27
C ASP A 363 10.53 -0.06 -20.17
N TYR A 364 11.03 -1.13 -19.55
CA TYR A 364 10.27 -2.38 -19.32
C TYR A 364 9.59 -2.45 -17.97
N HIS A 365 9.65 -1.41 -17.15
CA HIS A 365 9.07 -1.27 -15.80
C HIS A 365 9.56 -2.29 -14.76
N VAL A 366 10.04 -3.46 -15.15
CA VAL A 366 10.42 -4.58 -14.26
C VAL A 366 11.48 -4.16 -13.22
N ALA A 367 12.52 -3.40 -13.66
CA ALA A 367 13.57 -2.93 -12.75
C ALA A 367 13.02 -2.05 -11.62
N ARG A 368 12.04 -1.19 -11.94
CA ARG A 368 11.36 -0.32 -10.98
C ARG A 368 10.55 -1.15 -9.97
N HIS A 369 9.70 -2.06 -10.44
CA HIS A 369 8.94 -2.95 -9.57
C HIS A 369 9.83 -3.81 -8.67
N MET A 370 10.96 -4.32 -9.19
CA MET A 370 11.90 -5.11 -8.43
C MET A 370 12.49 -4.33 -7.24
N THR A 371 12.89 -3.07 -7.45
CA THR A 371 13.43 -2.24 -6.38
C THR A 371 12.34 -1.72 -5.43
N ASP A 372 11.15 -1.46 -5.91
CA ASP A 372 10.00 -1.05 -5.10
C ASP A 372 9.55 -2.15 -4.15
N MET A 373 9.69 -3.43 -4.55
CA MET A 373 9.35 -4.57 -3.69
C MET A 373 10.27 -4.71 -2.47
N GLU A 374 11.52 -4.23 -2.49
CA GLU A 374 12.35 -4.15 -1.29
C GLU A 374 11.76 -3.20 -0.24
N VAL A 375 11.06 -2.16 -0.69
CA VAL A 375 10.36 -1.22 0.20
C VAL A 375 9.10 -1.86 0.77
N VAL A 376 8.29 -2.55 -0.05
CA VAL A 376 7.09 -3.28 0.41
C VAL A 376 7.44 -4.35 1.45
N ASP A 377 8.54 -5.06 1.25
CA ASP A 377 9.05 -6.05 2.20
C ASP A 377 9.41 -5.42 3.56
N THR A 378 9.86 -4.16 3.55
CA THR A 378 10.39 -3.46 4.73
C THR A 378 9.31 -2.76 5.56
N TYR A 379 8.37 -2.05 4.93
CA TYR A 379 7.39 -1.23 5.65
C TYR A 379 6.14 -2.03 6.09
N GLU A 380 5.23 -1.40 6.86
CA GLU A 380 4.04 -2.04 7.48
C GLU A 380 4.42 -3.23 8.38
N GLY A 381 5.63 -3.21 8.91
CA GLY A 381 6.31 -4.31 9.60
C GLY A 381 7.12 -5.16 8.61
N THR A 382 8.43 -5.29 8.89
CA THR A 382 9.34 -6.10 8.06
C THR A 382 8.88 -7.56 7.99
N ASP A 383 9.38 -8.29 6.99
CA ASP A 383 9.15 -9.74 6.86
C ASP A 383 9.37 -10.49 8.19
N SER A 384 10.48 -10.19 8.88
CA SER A 384 10.80 -10.79 10.19
C SER A 384 9.74 -10.47 11.26
N ILE A 385 9.24 -9.23 11.31
CA ILE A 385 8.17 -8.84 12.25
C ILE A 385 6.88 -9.59 11.95
N GLN A 386 6.51 -9.74 10.67
CA GLN A 386 5.35 -10.53 10.28
C GLN A 386 5.50 -12.00 10.71
N ALA A 387 6.69 -12.58 10.49
CA ALA A 387 6.99 -13.95 10.91
C ALA A 387 6.86 -14.14 12.43
N LEU A 388 7.32 -13.16 13.24
CA LEU A 388 7.19 -13.21 14.72
C LEU A 388 5.72 -13.12 15.15
N ILE A 389 4.90 -12.29 14.49
CA ILE A 389 3.45 -12.18 14.79
C ILE A 389 2.75 -13.51 14.51
N VAL A 390 3.00 -14.10 13.33
CA VAL A 390 2.43 -15.40 12.94
C VAL A 390 2.96 -16.50 13.86
N GLY A 391 4.28 -16.52 14.12
CA GLY A 391 4.91 -17.49 15.01
C GLY A 391 4.30 -17.51 16.41
N ARG A 392 4.07 -16.33 16.99
CA ARG A 392 3.39 -16.21 18.29
C ARG A 392 1.96 -16.76 18.23
N ASP A 393 1.23 -16.47 17.17
CA ASP A 393 -0.16 -16.91 17.03
C ASP A 393 -0.27 -18.44 16.96
N VAL A 394 0.57 -19.10 16.16
CA VAL A 394 0.52 -20.55 15.95
C VAL A 394 1.15 -21.37 17.08
N THR A 395 2.09 -20.80 17.84
CA THR A 395 2.79 -21.50 18.92
C THR A 395 2.27 -21.16 20.30
N GLY A 396 1.57 -20.03 20.45
CA GLY A 396 1.18 -19.45 21.75
C GLY A 396 2.35 -18.83 22.53
N LEU A 397 3.58 -18.80 21.97
CA LEU A 397 4.79 -18.29 22.61
C LEU A 397 5.27 -16.99 21.96
N SER A 398 5.53 -15.95 22.77
CA SER A 398 6.07 -14.70 22.26
C SER A 398 7.58 -14.83 22.01
N ALA A 399 8.01 -14.44 20.81
CA ALA A 399 9.41 -14.23 20.49
C ALA A 399 9.86 -12.76 20.57
N PHE A 400 8.92 -11.86 20.92
CA PHE A 400 9.25 -10.48 21.28
C PHE A 400 9.78 -10.46 22.73
N ALA A 401 10.88 -9.73 22.94
CA ALA A 401 11.51 -9.59 24.26
C ALA A 401 10.61 -8.82 25.25
#